data_dc00d0d99a9fee615a008a6d11dfd5ee
#
_entry.id   dc00d0d99a9fee615a008a6d11dfd5ee
#
_cell.length_a   1.000
_cell.length_b   1.000
_cell.length_c   1.000
_cell.angle_alpha   90.00
_cell.angle_beta   90.00
_cell.angle_gamma   90.00
#
_symmetry.space_group_name_H-M   'P 1'
#
loop_
_entity.id
_entity.type
_entity.pdbx_description
1 polymer ?
#
loop_
_entity_poly.entity_id
_entity_poly.type
_entity_poly.pdbx_seq_one_letter_code
_entity_poly.pdbx_strand_id
1 'polypeptide(L)'
;LEKFKDSEEIDSIKTFVNEHHAEGLYHMGELVGCVKRAHEVDSSLTAHIMFENLVVKASGVLAVKHLMKNSSVKADEVEYVIECSEEACGDMNQRGGGNFAKSIAEACSFTNATGSDTRGFCAGPTHALINAAALVKSGVYKHVVVVGGGATAKLGMNAKDHIKKNIPVLEDVLGGFAVLVSEDDGISPVFNTDLVGRHTVGTGSSPQAVI
;
A
#
# COMPACT_ATOMS: atom_id res chain seq x y z
N LEU A 1 -16.87 -11.57 -7.99
CA LEU A 1 -18.30 -11.58 -7.59
C LEU A 1 -18.63 -12.76 -6.67
N GLU A 2 -18.04 -13.94 -6.83
CA GLU A 2 -18.29 -15.07 -5.91
C GLU A 2 -17.93 -14.78 -4.44
N LYS A 3 -16.92 -13.98 -4.19
CA LYS A 3 -16.52 -13.55 -2.83
C LYS A 3 -17.56 -12.63 -2.13
N PHE A 4 -18.57 -12.16 -2.84
CA PHE A 4 -19.60 -11.24 -2.32
C PHE A 4 -21.01 -11.87 -2.30
N LYS A 5 -21.11 -13.20 -2.35
CA LYS A 5 -22.41 -13.89 -2.32
C LYS A 5 -23.19 -13.66 -1.03
N ASP A 6 -22.49 -13.42 0.07
CA ASP A 6 -23.07 -13.21 1.40
C ASP A 6 -23.02 -11.72 1.79
N SER A 7 -23.45 -10.84 0.88
CA SER A 7 -23.55 -9.42 1.17
C SER A 7 -24.63 -9.16 2.22
N GLU A 8 -24.37 -8.22 3.12
CA GLU A 8 -25.32 -7.75 4.12
C GLU A 8 -26.42 -6.91 3.46
N GLU A 9 -27.62 -6.97 4.02
CA GLU A 9 -28.70 -6.09 3.64
C GLU A 9 -28.38 -4.62 3.95
N ILE A 10 -28.85 -3.70 3.11
CA ILE A 10 -28.51 -2.26 3.23
C ILE A 10 -28.91 -1.68 4.60
N ASP A 11 -29.96 -2.14 5.22
CA ASP A 11 -30.40 -1.66 6.53
C ASP A 11 -29.46 -2.16 7.64
N SER A 12 -28.90 -3.36 7.52
CA SER A 12 -27.85 -3.83 8.41
C SER A 12 -26.58 -2.98 8.25
N ILE A 13 -26.20 -2.61 7.02
CA ILE A 13 -25.06 -1.75 6.76
C ILE A 13 -25.27 -0.36 7.40
N LYS A 14 -26.47 0.24 7.28
CA LYS A 14 -26.81 1.49 7.93
C LYS A 14 -26.71 1.42 9.46
N THR A 15 -27.18 0.32 10.04
CA THR A 15 -27.07 0.07 11.48
C THR A 15 -25.62 0.01 11.92
N PHE A 16 -24.76 -0.73 11.21
CA PHE A 16 -23.31 -0.76 11.51
C PHE A 16 -22.66 0.63 11.46
N VAL A 17 -23.00 1.44 10.47
CA VAL A 17 -22.44 2.80 10.33
C VAL A 17 -22.95 3.72 11.46
N ASN A 18 -24.24 3.71 11.73
CA ASN A 18 -24.85 4.67 12.66
C ASN A 18 -24.67 4.31 14.14
N GLU A 19 -24.67 3.02 14.47
CA GLU A 19 -24.71 2.55 15.85
C GLU A 19 -23.43 1.85 16.31
N HIS A 20 -22.65 1.28 15.37
CA HIS A 20 -21.45 0.49 15.67
C HIS A 20 -20.16 1.11 15.17
N HIS A 21 -20.18 2.40 14.79
CA HIS A 21 -19.00 3.15 14.35
C HIS A 21 -18.22 2.50 13.19
N ALA A 22 -18.93 1.83 12.27
CA ALA A 22 -18.34 1.33 11.05
C ALA A 22 -18.09 2.49 10.07
N GLU A 23 -17.04 2.39 9.27
CA GLU A 23 -16.76 3.36 8.20
C GLU A 23 -17.61 3.03 6.97
N GLY A 24 -18.43 3.99 6.53
CA GLY A 24 -19.30 3.83 5.35
C GLY A 24 -18.51 3.85 4.04
N LEU A 25 -18.86 2.97 3.13
CA LEU A 25 -18.34 2.98 1.76
C LEU A 25 -19.43 3.55 0.84
N TYR A 26 -19.09 4.59 0.09
CA TYR A 26 -20.02 5.31 -0.78
C TYR A 26 -19.60 5.21 -2.24
N HIS A 27 -20.59 5.07 -3.11
CA HIS A 27 -20.43 5.15 -4.56
C HIS A 27 -21.48 6.10 -5.11
N MET A 28 -21.06 7.17 -5.80
CA MET A 28 -21.94 8.22 -6.32
C MET A 28 -22.90 8.83 -5.25
N GLY A 29 -22.42 8.93 -4.00
CA GLY A 29 -23.22 9.46 -2.88
C GLY A 29 -24.12 8.42 -2.18
N GLU A 30 -24.23 7.21 -2.71
CA GLU A 30 -25.03 6.14 -2.13
C GLU A 30 -24.17 5.22 -1.26
N LEU A 31 -24.67 4.86 -0.07
CA LEU A 31 -24.03 3.90 0.80
C LEU A 31 -24.12 2.50 0.20
N VAL A 32 -22.98 1.90 -0.15
CA VAL A 32 -22.91 0.60 -0.82
C VAL A 32 -22.27 -0.49 0.04
N GLY A 33 -21.71 -0.13 1.18
CA GLY A 33 -21.05 -1.07 2.08
C GLY A 33 -20.51 -0.38 3.33
N CYS A 34 -19.85 -1.13 4.18
CA CYS A 34 -19.11 -0.56 5.31
C CYS A 34 -17.89 -1.42 5.67
N VAL A 35 -16.94 -0.79 6.34
CA VAL A 35 -15.80 -1.46 6.97
C VAL A 35 -16.04 -1.47 8.47
N LYS A 36 -16.09 -2.66 9.05
CA LYS A 36 -16.27 -2.86 10.49
C LYS A 36 -14.92 -2.96 11.20
N ARG A 37 -14.90 -2.70 12.49
CA ARG A 37 -13.76 -3.05 13.33
C ARG A 37 -13.50 -4.56 13.27
N ALA A 38 -12.23 -4.96 13.29
CA ALA A 38 -11.90 -6.38 13.18
C ALA A 38 -11.94 -7.10 14.53
N HIS A 39 -11.76 -6.37 15.65
CA HIS A 39 -11.74 -6.95 16.98
C HIS A 39 -12.25 -5.97 18.03
N GLU A 40 -13.09 -6.43 18.96
CA GLU A 40 -13.74 -5.55 19.93
C GLU A 40 -12.79 -4.99 20.99
N VAL A 41 -11.79 -5.75 21.38
CA VAL A 41 -10.86 -5.39 22.46
C VAL A 41 -9.56 -4.78 21.99
N ASP A 42 -9.24 -4.86 20.69
CA ASP A 42 -8.02 -4.28 20.13
C ASP A 42 -8.30 -2.90 19.52
N SER A 43 -7.81 -1.86 20.19
CA SER A 43 -7.95 -0.48 19.72
C SER A 43 -7.18 -0.21 18.41
N SER A 44 -6.24 -1.07 18.04
CA SER A 44 -5.51 -0.99 16.78
C SER A 44 -6.29 -1.54 15.58
N LEU A 45 -7.45 -2.15 15.81
CA LEU A 45 -8.30 -2.75 14.78
C LEU A 45 -9.65 -2.04 14.65
N THR A 46 -9.64 -0.72 14.85
CA THR A 46 -10.83 0.12 14.65
C THR A 46 -11.28 0.09 13.19
N ALA A 47 -12.54 0.42 12.95
CA ALA A 47 -13.08 0.52 11.58
C ALA A 47 -12.24 1.49 10.71
N HIS A 48 -11.79 2.61 11.29
CA HIS A 48 -10.95 3.59 10.61
C HIS A 48 -9.61 2.98 10.14
N ILE A 49 -8.88 2.27 11.01
CA ILE A 49 -7.63 1.62 10.64
C ILE A 49 -7.85 0.52 9.60
N MET A 50 -8.93 -0.26 9.73
CA MET A 50 -9.30 -1.26 8.74
C MET A 50 -9.65 -0.63 7.38
N PHE A 51 -10.28 0.54 7.41
CA PHE A 51 -10.57 1.32 6.20
C PHE A 51 -9.28 1.83 5.53
N GLU A 52 -8.33 2.39 6.29
CA GLU A 52 -7.02 2.79 5.76
C GLU A 52 -6.32 1.60 5.08
N ASN A 53 -6.28 0.44 5.74
CA ASN A 53 -5.69 -0.77 5.17
C ASN A 53 -6.36 -1.21 3.86
N LEU A 54 -7.69 -1.11 3.80
CA LEU A 54 -8.44 -1.42 2.58
C LEU A 54 -8.06 -0.47 1.44
N VAL A 55 -7.98 0.84 1.73
CA VAL A 55 -7.66 1.88 0.73
C VAL A 55 -6.23 1.71 0.22
N VAL A 56 -5.27 1.43 1.09
CA VAL A 56 -3.88 1.14 0.71
C VAL A 56 -3.80 -0.06 -0.24
N LYS A 57 -4.47 -1.15 0.11
CA LYS A 57 -4.51 -2.35 -0.75
C LYS A 57 -5.18 -2.06 -2.09
N ALA A 58 -6.31 -1.38 -2.08
CA ALA A 58 -7.07 -1.07 -3.30
C ALA A 58 -6.29 -0.15 -4.24
N SER A 59 -5.66 0.91 -3.72
CA SER A 59 -4.83 1.82 -4.52
C SER A 59 -3.58 1.13 -5.06
N GLY A 60 -2.95 0.26 -4.26
CA GLY A 60 -1.85 -0.59 -4.71
C GLY A 60 -2.26 -1.54 -5.84
N VAL A 61 -3.41 -2.20 -5.72
CA VAL A 61 -3.97 -3.06 -6.79
C VAL A 61 -4.21 -2.27 -8.08
N LEU A 62 -4.77 -1.06 -7.98
CA LEU A 62 -4.98 -0.21 -9.15
C LEU A 62 -3.67 0.18 -9.82
N ALA A 63 -2.65 0.57 -9.03
CA ALA A 63 -1.33 0.91 -9.54
C ALA A 63 -0.68 -0.28 -10.27
N VAL A 64 -0.73 -1.48 -9.67
CA VAL A 64 -0.18 -2.70 -10.28
C VAL A 64 -0.95 -3.09 -11.55
N LYS A 65 -2.27 -3.03 -11.54
CA LYS A 65 -3.07 -3.31 -12.76
C LYS A 65 -2.75 -2.34 -13.88
N HIS A 66 -2.51 -1.06 -13.56
CA HIS A 66 -2.08 -0.08 -14.55
C HIS A 66 -0.66 -0.37 -15.08
N LEU A 67 0.27 -0.72 -14.20
CA LEU A 67 1.61 -1.17 -14.57
C LEU A 67 1.55 -2.35 -15.55
N MET A 68 0.85 -3.42 -15.16
CA MET A 68 0.77 -4.65 -15.95
C MET A 68 0.09 -4.46 -17.31
N LYS A 69 -0.88 -3.53 -17.40
CA LYS A 69 -1.49 -3.16 -18.70
C LYS A 69 -0.49 -2.56 -19.68
N ASN A 70 0.56 -1.91 -19.18
CA ASN A 70 1.59 -1.23 -19.99
C ASN A 70 2.90 -2.01 -20.04
N SER A 71 2.96 -3.21 -19.47
CA SER A 71 4.13 -4.10 -19.46
C SER A 71 3.95 -5.23 -20.45
N SER A 72 5.06 -5.75 -20.97
CA SER A 72 5.11 -7.00 -21.73
C SER A 72 5.17 -8.25 -20.84
N VAL A 73 5.51 -8.09 -19.55
CA VAL A 73 5.58 -9.16 -18.57
C VAL A 73 4.17 -9.59 -18.17
N LYS A 74 3.92 -10.89 -18.15
CA LYS A 74 2.60 -11.43 -17.75
C LYS A 74 2.49 -11.57 -16.24
N ALA A 75 1.26 -11.70 -15.75
CA ALA A 75 0.98 -11.81 -14.32
C ALA A 75 1.62 -13.07 -13.68
N ASP A 76 1.68 -14.17 -14.40
CA ASP A 76 2.31 -15.43 -13.95
C ASP A 76 3.84 -15.44 -14.02
N GLU A 77 4.44 -14.43 -14.66
CA GLU A 77 5.88 -14.24 -14.71
C GLU A 77 6.41 -13.40 -13.54
N VAL A 78 5.54 -12.71 -12.80
CA VAL A 78 5.94 -11.97 -11.59
C VAL A 78 6.18 -12.97 -10.45
N GLU A 79 7.38 -12.89 -9.86
CA GLU A 79 7.84 -13.86 -8.86
C GLU A 79 7.87 -13.29 -7.44
N TYR A 80 7.99 -11.96 -7.31
CA TYR A 80 8.05 -11.31 -6.00
C TYR A 80 7.37 -9.95 -5.99
N VAL A 81 6.70 -9.62 -4.89
CA VAL A 81 6.10 -8.31 -4.66
C VAL A 81 6.65 -7.70 -3.37
N ILE A 82 7.14 -6.48 -3.44
CA ILE A 82 7.53 -5.69 -2.27
C ILE A 82 6.54 -4.55 -2.12
N GLU A 83 5.77 -4.60 -1.06
CA GLU A 83 4.87 -3.52 -0.71
C GLU A 83 5.57 -2.56 0.25
N CYS A 84 5.43 -1.23 0.04
CA CYS A 84 6.21 -0.24 0.76
C CYS A 84 5.40 1.00 1.15
N SER A 85 4.12 0.84 1.39
CA SER A 85 3.27 1.90 1.92
C SER A 85 3.69 2.30 3.33
N GLU A 86 3.31 3.49 3.73
CA GLU A 86 3.69 4.06 5.03
C GLU A 86 2.83 3.51 6.17
N GLU A 87 1.59 3.13 5.89
CA GLU A 87 0.62 2.69 6.86
C GLU A 87 1.03 1.38 7.55
N ALA A 88 0.86 1.37 8.86
CA ALA A 88 0.99 0.16 9.65
C ALA A 88 -0.34 -0.59 9.66
N CYS A 89 -0.29 -1.91 9.64
CA CYS A 89 -1.49 -2.75 9.58
C CYS A 89 -2.35 -2.69 10.84
N GLY A 90 -1.83 -2.30 12.00
CA GLY A 90 -2.57 -2.26 13.25
C GLY A 90 -3.01 -3.62 13.82
N ASP A 91 -2.86 -4.69 13.09
CA ASP A 91 -3.29 -6.04 13.47
C ASP A 91 -2.28 -6.69 14.42
N MET A 92 -2.75 -7.22 15.55
CA MET A 92 -1.93 -7.98 16.50
C MET A 92 -1.19 -9.15 15.85
N ASN A 93 -1.79 -9.78 14.84
CA ASN A 93 -1.25 -10.93 14.15
C ASN A 93 -0.38 -10.55 12.94
N GLN A 94 -0.45 -9.32 12.50
CA GLN A 94 0.22 -8.82 11.28
C GLN A 94 1.41 -7.91 11.58
N ARG A 95 2.19 -8.19 12.51
CA ARG A 95 3.33 -7.38 12.96
C ARG A 95 4.39 -7.10 11.87
N GLY A 96 3.93 -6.64 10.69
CA GLY A 96 4.76 -6.32 9.55
C GLY A 96 5.00 -7.49 8.59
N GLY A 97 4.11 -8.47 8.53
CA GLY A 97 4.37 -9.76 7.93
C GLY A 97 3.90 -10.01 6.49
N GLY A 98 4.05 -9.09 5.54
CA GLY A 98 3.87 -9.41 4.11
C GLY A 98 2.44 -9.57 3.63
N ASN A 99 1.46 -9.15 4.38
CA ASN A 99 0.05 -9.32 4.04
C ASN A 99 -0.45 -8.36 2.96
N PHE A 100 0.07 -7.14 2.91
CA PHE A 100 -0.29 -6.20 1.84
C PHE A 100 0.25 -6.66 0.50
N ALA A 101 1.52 -7.05 0.44
CA ALA A 101 2.15 -7.58 -0.77
C ALA A 101 1.38 -8.78 -1.31
N LYS A 102 1.05 -9.75 -0.45
CA LYS A 102 0.32 -10.97 -0.85
C LYS A 102 -1.11 -10.68 -1.27
N SER A 103 -1.82 -9.79 -0.55
CA SER A 103 -3.19 -9.40 -0.90
C SER A 103 -3.24 -8.71 -2.27
N ILE A 104 -2.25 -7.85 -2.57
CA ILE A 104 -2.14 -7.18 -3.86
C ILE A 104 -1.80 -8.20 -4.96
N ALA A 105 -0.83 -9.09 -4.72
CA ALA A 105 -0.46 -10.14 -5.65
C ALA A 105 -1.65 -11.04 -6.02
N GLU A 106 -2.41 -11.48 -5.02
CA GLU A 106 -3.63 -12.28 -5.22
C GLU A 106 -4.67 -11.54 -6.06
N ALA A 107 -4.95 -10.27 -5.73
CA ALA A 107 -5.92 -9.45 -6.47
C ALA A 107 -5.49 -9.13 -7.91
N CYS A 108 -4.18 -9.20 -8.18
CA CYS A 108 -3.60 -9.00 -9.51
C CYS A 108 -3.30 -10.32 -10.25
N SER A 109 -3.70 -11.46 -9.68
CA SER A 109 -3.51 -12.81 -10.26
C SER A 109 -2.03 -13.19 -10.47
N PHE A 110 -1.15 -12.75 -9.59
CA PHE A 110 0.26 -13.15 -9.58
C PHE A 110 0.43 -14.52 -8.95
N THR A 111 0.08 -15.57 -9.70
CA THR A 111 -0.03 -16.95 -9.19
C THR A 111 1.29 -17.55 -8.72
N ASN A 112 2.40 -17.05 -9.22
CA ASN A 112 3.75 -17.54 -8.89
C ASN A 112 4.50 -16.61 -7.91
N ALA A 113 3.87 -15.49 -7.50
CA ALA A 113 4.53 -14.53 -6.65
C ALA A 113 4.42 -14.87 -5.16
N THR A 114 5.52 -14.64 -4.44
CA THR A 114 5.52 -14.39 -3.01
C THR A 114 5.82 -12.92 -2.74
N GLY A 115 5.91 -12.48 -1.48
CA GLY A 115 6.19 -11.09 -1.21
C GLY A 115 6.41 -10.74 0.25
N SER A 116 6.82 -9.50 0.47
CA SER A 116 7.04 -8.92 1.78
C SER A 116 6.61 -7.47 1.82
N ASP A 117 6.30 -6.97 3.02
CA ASP A 117 6.07 -5.57 3.27
C ASP A 117 7.35 -4.93 3.82
N THR A 118 7.78 -3.82 3.22
CA THR A 118 8.92 -3.02 3.67
C THR A 118 8.39 -1.74 4.31
N ARG A 119 8.76 -1.49 5.55
CA ARG A 119 8.39 -0.27 6.27
C ARG A 119 9.62 0.59 6.53
N GLY A 120 9.53 1.86 6.25
CA GLY A 120 10.63 2.81 6.39
C GLY A 120 10.15 4.25 6.27
N PHE A 121 8.88 4.52 6.61
CA PHE A 121 8.23 5.82 6.40
C PHE A 121 8.45 6.30 4.96
N CYS A 122 8.74 7.56 4.75
CA CYS A 122 8.97 8.16 3.44
C CYS A 122 10.16 7.52 2.66
N ALA A 123 11.07 6.82 3.34
CA ALA A 123 12.18 6.09 2.71
C ALA A 123 11.80 4.65 2.30
N GLY A 124 10.61 4.17 2.66
CA GLY A 124 10.12 2.83 2.30
C GLY A 124 10.29 2.49 0.82
N PRO A 125 9.85 3.34 -0.12
CA PRO A 125 10.01 3.11 -1.55
C PRO A 125 11.47 2.95 -1.98
N THR A 126 12.38 3.76 -1.44
CA THR A 126 13.81 3.68 -1.74
C THR A 126 14.40 2.34 -1.29
N HIS A 127 14.09 1.91 -0.07
CA HIS A 127 14.53 0.62 0.44
C HIS A 127 13.96 -0.55 -0.38
N ALA A 128 12.69 -0.47 -0.75
CA ALA A 128 12.03 -1.48 -1.57
C ALA A 128 12.68 -1.61 -2.96
N LEU A 129 12.99 -0.48 -3.60
CA LEU A 129 13.66 -0.47 -4.91
C LEU A 129 15.08 -1.04 -4.84
N ILE A 130 15.85 -0.70 -3.78
CA ILE A 130 17.18 -1.27 -3.56
C ILE A 130 17.09 -2.79 -3.37
N ASN A 131 16.14 -3.26 -2.56
CA ASN A 131 15.92 -4.69 -2.33
C ASN A 131 15.52 -5.41 -3.62
N ALA A 132 14.59 -4.85 -4.40
CA ALA A 132 14.19 -5.41 -5.69
C ALA A 132 15.35 -5.51 -6.66
N ALA A 133 16.15 -4.44 -6.80
CA ALA A 133 17.32 -4.44 -7.65
C ALA A 133 18.38 -5.47 -7.22
N ALA A 134 18.57 -5.63 -5.90
CA ALA A 134 19.47 -6.63 -5.36
C ALA A 134 18.99 -8.07 -5.64
N LEU A 135 17.71 -8.35 -5.49
CA LEU A 135 17.09 -9.64 -5.77
C LEU A 135 17.22 -10.03 -7.25
N VAL A 136 16.99 -9.08 -8.16
CA VAL A 136 17.14 -9.30 -9.60
C VAL A 136 18.63 -9.46 -9.97
N LYS A 137 19.50 -8.57 -9.50
CA LYS A 137 20.95 -8.65 -9.76
C LYS A 137 21.57 -9.96 -9.26
N SER A 138 21.09 -10.50 -8.16
CA SER A 138 21.55 -11.78 -7.62
C SER A 138 21.00 -13.01 -8.34
N GLY A 139 20.04 -12.83 -9.26
CA GLY A 139 19.41 -13.91 -10.01
C GLY A 139 18.42 -14.74 -9.19
N VAL A 140 18.00 -14.26 -7.99
CA VAL A 140 17.00 -14.95 -7.17
C VAL A 140 15.62 -14.88 -7.81
N TYR A 141 15.27 -13.70 -8.35
CA TYR A 141 14.03 -13.46 -9.08
C TYR A 141 14.33 -12.68 -10.36
N LYS A 142 13.53 -12.90 -11.40
CA LYS A 142 13.62 -12.17 -12.69
C LYS A 142 12.72 -10.94 -12.71
N HIS A 143 11.54 -11.05 -12.12
CA HIS A 143 10.52 -10.01 -12.15
C HIS A 143 10.01 -9.72 -10.75
N VAL A 144 10.36 -8.54 -10.23
CA VAL A 144 9.97 -8.06 -8.91
C VAL A 144 9.11 -6.81 -9.07
N VAL A 145 7.92 -6.81 -8.51
CA VAL A 145 7.05 -5.63 -8.45
C VAL A 145 7.24 -4.93 -7.12
N VAL A 146 7.57 -3.64 -7.16
CA VAL A 146 7.53 -2.74 -6.01
C VAL A 146 6.26 -1.93 -6.09
N VAL A 147 5.47 -1.89 -5.03
CA VAL A 147 4.19 -1.20 -4.98
C VAL A 147 4.01 -0.44 -3.68
N GLY A 148 3.47 0.76 -3.78
CA GLY A 148 2.98 1.54 -2.65
C GLY A 148 1.58 2.04 -2.91
N GLY A 149 0.70 1.88 -1.95
CA GLY A 149 -0.62 2.48 -1.93
C GLY A 149 -0.68 3.68 -0.99
N GLY A 150 -1.79 4.38 -0.96
CA GLY A 150 -2.02 5.51 -0.07
C GLY A 150 -3.43 5.53 0.47
N ALA A 151 -3.59 6.05 1.68
CA ALA A 151 -4.87 6.32 2.31
C ALA A 151 -5.01 7.82 2.61
N THR A 152 -6.06 8.44 2.08
CA THR A 152 -6.36 9.86 2.30
C THR A 152 -6.61 10.20 3.77
N ALA A 153 -7.14 9.25 4.53
CA ALA A 153 -7.39 9.40 5.95
C ALA A 153 -6.13 9.81 6.74
N LYS A 154 -4.97 9.27 6.37
CA LYS A 154 -3.70 9.60 7.01
C LYS A 154 -3.21 11.00 6.66
N LEU A 155 -3.46 11.47 5.45
CA LEU A 155 -3.15 12.85 5.04
C LEU A 155 -3.99 13.87 5.82
N GLY A 156 -5.21 13.53 6.18
CA GLY A 156 -6.09 14.34 7.03
C GLY A 156 -5.53 14.63 8.43
N MET A 157 -4.59 13.86 8.92
CA MET A 157 -3.93 14.13 10.21
C MET A 157 -3.27 15.51 10.26
N ASN A 158 -2.84 16.06 9.13
CA ASN A 158 -2.20 17.37 9.01
C ASN A 158 -3.16 18.49 8.60
N ALA A 159 -4.43 18.21 8.37
CA ALA A 159 -5.42 19.17 7.89
C ALA A 159 -5.48 20.43 8.75
N LYS A 160 -5.47 20.30 10.05
CA LYS A 160 -5.49 21.44 10.99
C LYS A 160 -4.32 22.41 10.78
N ASP A 161 -3.13 21.88 10.52
CA ASP A 161 -1.94 22.69 10.29
C ASP A 161 -1.97 23.32 8.89
N HIS A 162 -2.44 22.60 7.89
CA HIS A 162 -2.65 23.11 6.54
C HIS A 162 -3.64 24.28 6.55
N ILE A 163 -4.79 24.12 7.22
CA ILE A 163 -5.80 25.18 7.36
C ILE A 163 -5.20 26.40 8.04
N LYS A 164 -4.49 26.24 9.17
CA LYS A 164 -3.83 27.34 9.87
C LYS A 164 -2.83 28.11 9.01
N LYS A 165 -2.16 27.41 8.12
CA LYS A 165 -1.14 27.98 7.22
C LYS A 165 -1.69 28.46 5.88
N ASN A 166 -3.01 28.32 5.67
CA ASN A 166 -3.69 28.62 4.40
C ASN A 166 -3.06 27.92 3.20
N ILE A 167 -2.69 26.65 3.38
CA ILE A 167 -2.19 25.77 2.31
C ILE A 167 -3.25 24.71 1.99
N PRO A 168 -3.25 24.17 0.74
CA PRO A 168 -4.22 23.17 0.34
C PRO A 168 -4.22 21.94 1.26
N VAL A 169 -5.40 21.44 1.56
CA VAL A 169 -5.59 20.17 2.25
C VAL A 169 -5.61 19.06 1.20
N LEU A 170 -4.85 17.99 1.43
CA LEU A 170 -4.64 16.93 0.46
C LEU A 170 -5.51 15.68 0.73
N GLU A 171 -6.56 15.81 1.52
CA GLU A 171 -7.45 14.69 1.91
C GLU A 171 -8.13 14.02 0.71
N ASP A 172 -8.35 14.76 -0.37
CA ASP A 172 -8.97 14.21 -1.59
C ASP A 172 -7.95 13.57 -2.54
N VAL A 173 -6.67 13.54 -2.16
CA VAL A 173 -5.62 12.94 -2.97
C VAL A 173 -5.39 11.50 -2.54
N LEU A 174 -5.76 10.58 -3.42
CA LEU A 174 -5.45 9.16 -3.28
C LEU A 174 -4.42 8.79 -4.35
N GLY A 175 -3.26 8.36 -3.90
CA GLY A 175 -2.15 8.01 -4.79
C GLY A 175 -1.64 6.60 -4.54
N GLY A 176 -1.08 6.02 -5.60
CA GLY A 176 -0.32 4.79 -5.53
C GLY A 176 0.69 4.76 -6.66
N PHE A 177 1.71 3.96 -6.50
CA PHE A 177 2.68 3.70 -7.55
C PHE A 177 3.01 2.22 -7.63
N ALA A 178 3.46 1.78 -8.81
CA ALA A 178 4.00 0.46 -8.99
C ALA A 178 5.16 0.52 -10.00
N VAL A 179 6.23 -0.22 -9.72
CA VAL A 179 7.43 -0.32 -10.56
C VAL A 179 7.74 -1.79 -10.76
N LEU A 180 7.95 -2.19 -12.01
CA LEU A 180 8.50 -3.50 -12.34
C LEU A 180 10.02 -3.38 -12.41
N VAL A 181 10.72 -4.18 -11.63
CA VAL A 181 12.18 -4.30 -11.65
C VAL A 181 12.52 -5.66 -12.26
N SER A 182 13.31 -5.65 -13.32
CA SER A 182 13.71 -6.84 -14.07
C SER A 182 15.17 -6.71 -14.54
N GLU A 183 15.67 -7.72 -15.22
CA GLU A 183 16.96 -7.63 -15.93
C GLU A 183 16.93 -6.48 -16.95
N ASP A 184 18.12 -5.94 -17.25
CA ASP A 184 18.30 -4.85 -18.22
C ASP A 184 17.73 -5.24 -19.59
N ASP A 185 16.76 -4.47 -20.07
CA ASP A 185 16.14 -4.64 -21.39
C ASP A 185 16.77 -3.72 -22.46
N GLY A 186 17.77 -2.93 -22.08
CA GLY A 186 18.45 -1.96 -22.95
C GLY A 186 17.64 -0.71 -23.31
N ILE A 187 16.43 -0.54 -22.73
CA ILE A 187 15.49 0.55 -23.03
C ILE A 187 15.09 1.29 -21.76
N SER A 188 14.74 0.55 -20.70
CA SER A 188 14.28 1.08 -19.43
C SER A 188 15.41 1.73 -18.62
N PRO A 189 15.10 2.67 -17.70
CA PRO A 189 16.09 3.21 -16.78
C PRO A 189 16.74 2.11 -15.93
N VAL A 190 18.06 2.15 -15.78
CA VAL A 190 18.83 1.15 -15.05
C VAL A 190 19.16 1.63 -13.63
N PHE A 191 18.95 0.77 -12.64
CA PHE A 191 19.44 1.00 -11.28
C PHE A 191 20.95 0.77 -11.20
N ASN A 192 21.70 1.83 -10.91
CA ASN A 192 23.13 1.68 -10.65
C ASN A 192 23.35 1.20 -9.21
N THR A 193 23.37 -0.12 -9.03
CA THR A 193 23.53 -0.76 -7.72
C THR A 193 24.93 -0.60 -7.11
N ASP A 194 25.92 -0.13 -7.89
CA ASP A 194 27.27 0.11 -7.40
C ASP A 194 27.40 1.50 -6.73
N LEU A 195 26.41 2.38 -6.95
CA LEU A 195 26.38 3.74 -6.40
C LEU A 195 25.24 3.96 -5.37
N VAL A 196 24.89 2.95 -4.60
CA VAL A 196 23.89 3.08 -3.55
C VAL A 196 24.42 3.94 -2.40
N GLY A 197 23.75 5.08 -2.15
CA GLY A 197 24.09 5.99 -1.07
C GLY A 197 23.82 5.41 0.32
N ARG A 198 24.49 5.94 1.33
CA ARG A 198 24.32 5.55 2.73
C ARG A 198 24.18 6.77 3.62
N HIS A 199 23.27 6.69 4.58
CA HIS A 199 23.23 7.63 5.70
C HIS A 199 24.07 7.11 6.86
N THR A 200 24.82 8.02 7.51
CA THR A 200 25.52 7.68 8.76
C THR A 200 24.49 7.51 9.88
N VAL A 201 24.54 6.37 10.55
CA VAL A 201 23.67 6.10 11.71
C VAL A 201 23.95 7.12 12.83
N GLY A 202 22.89 7.68 13.39
CA GLY A 202 22.95 8.64 14.48
C GLY A 202 22.82 10.12 14.11
N THR A 203 22.86 10.45 12.81
CA THR A 203 22.63 11.82 12.35
C THR A 203 21.23 12.08 11.80
N GLY A 204 20.44 11.03 11.60
CA GLY A 204 19.20 11.06 10.83
C GLY A 204 17.91 11.07 11.61
N SER A 205 17.91 11.35 12.91
CA SER A 205 16.66 11.37 13.70
C SER A 205 15.83 12.65 13.54
N SER A 206 16.37 13.67 12.88
CA SER A 206 15.68 14.94 12.65
C SER A 206 15.76 15.32 11.17
N PRO A 207 14.66 15.77 10.54
CA PRO A 207 14.67 16.29 9.18
C PRO A 207 15.69 17.44 9.00
N GLN A 208 15.96 18.20 10.06
CA GLN A 208 16.94 19.28 10.04
C GLN A 208 18.40 18.80 9.98
N ALA A 209 18.66 17.53 10.29
CA ALA A 209 19.99 16.96 10.19
C ALA A 209 20.39 16.55 8.77
N VAL A 210 19.44 16.61 7.82
CA VAL A 210 19.61 16.19 6.43
C VAL A 210 19.70 17.38 5.47
N ILE A 211 19.45 18.59 5.96
CA ILE A 211 19.58 19.87 5.24
C ILE A 211 20.94 20.50 5.63
#